data_964699d61a633fe83847a17d007bcf66
#
_entry.id   964699d61a633fe83847a17d007bcf66
#
_cell.length_a   1.000
_cell.length_b   1.000
_cell.length_c   1.000
_cell.angle_alpha   90.00
_cell.angle_beta   90.00
_cell.angle_gamma   90.00
#
_symmetry.space_group_name_H-M   'P 1'
#
loop_
_entity.id
_entity.type
_entity.pdbx_description
1 polymer ?
#
loop_
_entity_poly.entity_id
_entity_poly.type
_entity_poly.pdbx_seq_one_letter_code
_entity_poly.pdbx_strand_id
1 'polypeptide(L)'
;MFRSTSLRGVTTSPTTIESALATGYRHIDTAAAYGNERQVGEALRSLGLARSEVFLETKIWISDYGYEQTLHGFGKSARKLGVDQIDLLLLHQALPSQFEKTLQAYRALETLLAGGTVPAIGVSSFMVEYLTGLLERATVVPAVNQIEVHPYFSQPKVRAFAAERGILTQA
;
A
#
# COMPACT_ATOMS: atom_id res chain seq x y z
N MET A 1 -15.35 -0.76 -14.11
CA MET A 1 -14.99 -1.83 -13.15
C MET A 1 -13.48 -2.00 -13.21
N PHE A 2 -12.76 -1.50 -12.20
CA PHE A 2 -11.30 -1.63 -12.17
C PHE A 2 -10.94 -3.07 -11.80
N ARG A 3 -10.08 -3.70 -12.61
CA ARG A 3 -9.48 -4.98 -12.26
C ARG A 3 -8.18 -4.71 -11.51
N SER A 4 -8.04 -5.26 -10.32
CA SER A 4 -6.83 -5.21 -9.50
C SER A 4 -6.04 -6.51 -9.65
N THR A 5 -4.72 -6.42 -9.65
CA THR A 5 -3.83 -7.57 -9.55
C THR A 5 -2.84 -7.35 -8.41
N SER A 6 -2.80 -8.30 -7.47
CA SER A 6 -1.80 -8.34 -6.41
C SER A 6 -0.65 -9.25 -6.83
N LEU A 7 0.56 -8.70 -6.77
CA LEU A 7 1.79 -9.36 -7.23
C LEU A 7 2.60 -9.90 -6.05
N ARG A 8 1.98 -10.81 -5.27
CA ARG A 8 2.66 -11.43 -4.14
C ARG A 8 3.70 -12.47 -4.58
N GLY A 9 4.93 -12.32 -4.09
CA GLY A 9 5.84 -13.42 -3.72
C GLY A 9 6.42 -14.34 -4.81
N VAL A 10 6.30 -14.00 -6.08
CA VAL A 10 7.05 -14.70 -7.15
C VAL A 10 7.94 -13.65 -7.82
N THR A 11 9.11 -14.07 -8.32
CA THR A 11 9.92 -13.28 -9.25
C THR A 11 9.04 -12.86 -10.44
N THR A 12 8.23 -11.82 -10.21
CA THR A 12 7.30 -11.33 -11.23
C THR A 12 8.17 -10.70 -12.31
N SER A 13 8.30 -11.39 -13.43
CA SER A 13 9.01 -10.83 -14.57
C SER A 13 8.21 -9.60 -15.06
N PRO A 14 8.85 -8.60 -15.67
CA PRO A 14 8.15 -7.50 -16.34
C PRO A 14 7.01 -8.01 -17.24
N THR A 15 7.21 -9.12 -17.93
CA THR A 15 6.25 -9.79 -18.82
C THR A 15 4.90 -10.13 -18.17
N THR A 16 4.88 -10.50 -16.89
CA THR A 16 3.61 -10.80 -16.18
C THR A 16 2.80 -9.53 -15.97
N ILE A 17 3.46 -8.44 -15.58
CA ILE A 17 2.82 -7.13 -15.36
C ILE A 17 2.34 -6.55 -16.69
N GLU A 18 3.17 -6.62 -17.71
CA GLU A 18 2.84 -6.21 -19.08
C GLU A 18 1.61 -6.95 -19.60
N SER A 19 1.55 -8.27 -19.41
CA SER A 19 0.40 -9.09 -19.80
C SER A 19 -0.87 -8.68 -19.04
N ALA A 20 -0.78 -8.41 -17.74
CA ALA A 20 -1.92 -7.94 -16.96
C ALA A 20 -2.43 -6.57 -17.46
N LEU A 21 -1.54 -5.63 -17.68
CA LEU A 21 -1.90 -4.30 -18.20
C LEU A 21 -2.46 -4.37 -19.63
N ALA A 22 -1.88 -5.22 -20.49
CA ALA A 22 -2.38 -5.44 -21.86
C ALA A 22 -3.79 -6.04 -21.89
N THR A 23 -4.15 -6.85 -20.88
CA THR A 23 -5.50 -7.42 -20.71
C THR A 23 -6.48 -6.49 -19.99
N GLY A 24 -6.08 -5.25 -19.69
CA GLY A 24 -6.96 -4.21 -19.17
C GLY A 24 -6.93 -4.03 -17.65
N TYR A 25 -6.02 -4.69 -16.92
CA TYR A 25 -5.77 -4.32 -15.52
C TYR A 25 -5.23 -2.89 -15.44
N ARG A 26 -5.67 -2.13 -14.45
CA ARG A 26 -5.27 -0.73 -14.23
C ARG A 26 -4.95 -0.43 -12.77
N HIS A 27 -5.01 -1.42 -11.89
CA HIS A 27 -4.57 -1.33 -10.49
C HIS A 27 -3.45 -2.34 -10.27
N ILE A 28 -2.26 -1.84 -9.94
CA ILE A 28 -1.07 -2.62 -9.62
C ILE A 28 -0.79 -2.47 -8.13
N ASP A 29 -0.84 -3.59 -7.43
CA ASP A 29 -0.49 -3.69 -6.02
C ASP A 29 0.88 -4.39 -5.87
N THR A 30 1.84 -3.68 -5.28
CA THR A 30 3.16 -4.21 -4.93
C THR A 30 3.54 -3.85 -3.49
N ALA A 31 4.76 -4.16 -3.09
CA ALA A 31 5.31 -3.78 -1.79
C ALA A 31 6.84 -3.78 -1.79
N ALA A 32 7.45 -2.97 -0.94
CA ALA A 32 8.89 -2.98 -0.73
C ALA A 32 9.43 -4.37 -0.35
N ALA A 33 8.64 -5.13 0.45
CA ALA A 33 8.98 -6.49 0.88
C ALA A 33 9.00 -7.53 -0.25
N TYR A 34 8.31 -7.27 -1.38
CA TYR A 34 8.26 -8.23 -2.49
C TYR A 34 9.53 -8.20 -3.35
N GLY A 35 10.35 -7.16 -3.22
CA GLY A 35 11.60 -7.02 -3.96
C GLY A 35 11.45 -6.77 -5.46
N ASN A 36 10.22 -6.58 -5.96
CA ASN A 36 9.89 -6.51 -7.39
C ASN A 36 9.50 -5.11 -7.89
N GLU A 37 9.62 -4.06 -7.06
CA GLU A 37 9.21 -2.70 -7.42
C GLU A 37 9.93 -2.17 -8.68
N ARG A 38 11.20 -2.58 -8.91
CA ARG A 38 11.95 -2.22 -10.13
C ARG A 38 11.30 -2.82 -11.37
N GLN A 39 10.93 -4.10 -11.32
CA GLN A 39 10.27 -4.80 -12.43
C GLN A 39 8.90 -4.21 -12.73
N VAL A 40 8.15 -3.80 -11.68
CA VAL A 40 6.89 -3.05 -11.85
C VAL A 40 7.13 -1.76 -12.61
N GLY A 41 8.12 -0.97 -12.20
CA GLY A 41 8.48 0.28 -12.87
C GLY A 41 8.95 0.09 -14.32
N GLU A 42 9.70 -0.96 -14.61
CA GLU A 42 10.12 -1.32 -15.96
C GLU A 42 8.90 -1.65 -16.85
N ALA A 43 7.98 -2.47 -16.36
CA ALA A 43 6.76 -2.84 -17.09
C ALA A 43 5.85 -1.63 -17.37
N LEU A 44 5.70 -0.71 -16.39
CA LEU A 44 4.92 0.52 -16.59
C LEU A 44 5.50 1.38 -17.74
N ARG A 45 6.82 1.47 -17.84
CA ARG A 45 7.49 2.26 -18.89
C ARG A 45 7.46 1.59 -20.25
N SER A 46 7.60 0.25 -20.29
CA SER A 46 7.68 -0.49 -21.56
C SER A 46 6.41 -0.43 -22.40
N LEU A 47 5.25 -0.33 -21.74
CA LEU A 47 3.94 -0.31 -22.42
C LEU A 47 3.52 1.06 -22.93
N GLY A 48 4.26 2.13 -22.59
CA GLY A 48 3.94 3.49 -23.03
C GLY A 48 2.60 4.01 -22.50
N LEU A 49 2.04 3.40 -21.46
CA LEU A 49 0.84 3.90 -20.81
C LEU A 49 1.15 5.20 -20.04
N ALA A 50 0.24 6.16 -20.13
CA ALA A 50 0.38 7.34 -19.28
C ALA A 50 0.27 6.94 -17.80
N ARG A 51 1.09 7.56 -16.94
CA ARG A 51 1.10 7.25 -15.50
C ARG A 51 -0.31 7.38 -14.86
N SER A 52 -1.11 8.32 -15.34
CA SER A 52 -2.49 8.57 -14.90
C SER A 52 -3.49 7.46 -15.28
N GLU A 53 -3.12 6.55 -16.18
CA GLU A 53 -3.99 5.44 -16.57
C GLU A 53 -3.88 4.24 -15.63
N VAL A 54 -2.89 4.23 -14.71
CA VAL A 54 -2.63 3.11 -13.80
C VAL A 54 -2.68 3.60 -12.36
N PHE A 55 -3.51 2.96 -11.53
CA PHE A 55 -3.50 3.12 -10.09
C PHE A 55 -2.39 2.26 -9.51
N LEU A 56 -1.39 2.88 -8.90
CA LEU A 56 -0.20 2.23 -8.36
C LEU A 56 -0.20 2.27 -6.85
N GLU A 57 -0.12 1.10 -6.24
CA GLU A 57 -0.08 0.90 -4.80
C GLU A 57 1.23 0.20 -4.40
N THR A 58 1.85 0.67 -3.31
CA THR A 58 2.96 -0.03 -2.65
C THR A 58 2.87 0.10 -1.13
N LYS A 59 3.71 -0.66 -0.42
CA LYS A 59 3.67 -0.77 1.04
C LYS A 59 5.07 -0.61 1.64
N ILE A 60 5.15 0.17 2.71
CA ILE A 60 6.37 0.30 3.53
C ILE A 60 6.52 -0.96 4.38
N TRP A 61 7.69 -1.57 4.35
CA TRP A 61 7.98 -2.74 5.16
C TRP A 61 8.45 -2.37 6.57
N ILE A 62 8.21 -3.25 7.54
CA ILE A 62 8.49 -3.03 8.97
C ILE A 62 9.93 -2.63 9.30
N SER A 63 10.92 -3.01 8.47
CA SER A 63 12.32 -2.60 8.64
C SER A 63 12.55 -1.10 8.44
N ASP A 64 11.64 -0.44 7.72
CA ASP A 64 11.68 0.99 7.44
C ASP A 64 10.64 1.76 8.31
N TYR A 65 10.17 1.19 9.45
CA TYR A 65 9.28 1.88 10.38
C TYR A 65 10.03 2.84 11.30
N GLY A 66 9.40 3.95 11.58
CA GLY A 66 9.89 5.17 12.22
C GLY A 66 9.64 6.35 11.29
N TYR A 67 9.60 7.57 11.79
CA TYR A 67 9.24 8.72 10.97
C TYR A 67 10.22 8.95 9.80
N GLU A 68 11.49 9.19 10.09
CA GLU A 68 12.52 9.45 9.07
C GLU A 68 12.80 8.22 8.19
N GLN A 69 12.81 7.03 8.80
CA GLN A 69 13.02 5.76 8.10
C GLN A 69 11.93 5.53 7.05
N THR A 70 10.68 5.86 7.39
CA THR A 70 9.54 5.69 6.48
C THR A 70 9.59 6.68 5.32
N LEU A 71 9.95 7.94 5.56
CA LEU A 71 10.17 8.92 4.49
C LEU A 71 11.29 8.45 3.55
N HIS A 72 12.39 7.93 4.10
CA HIS A 72 13.47 7.35 3.31
C HIS A 72 13.01 6.10 2.53
N GLY A 73 12.23 5.23 3.17
CA GLY A 73 11.63 4.03 2.57
C GLY A 73 10.74 4.36 1.37
N PHE A 74 9.88 5.37 1.52
CA PHE A 74 9.08 5.91 0.41
C PHE A 74 9.96 6.35 -0.77
N GLY A 75 11.00 7.15 -0.50
CA GLY A 75 11.92 7.58 -1.55
C GLY A 75 12.67 6.44 -2.24
N LYS A 76 12.96 5.34 -1.52
CA LYS A 76 13.52 4.10 -2.13
C LYS A 76 12.51 3.45 -3.07
N SER A 77 11.26 3.31 -2.64
CA SER A 77 10.17 2.71 -3.44
C SER A 77 9.89 3.53 -4.70
N ALA A 78 9.72 4.85 -4.57
CA ALA A 78 9.48 5.75 -5.70
C ALA A 78 10.61 5.67 -6.76
N ARG A 79 11.88 5.65 -6.32
CA ARG A 79 13.02 5.48 -7.25
C ARG A 79 13.04 4.12 -7.95
N LYS A 80 12.70 3.02 -7.26
CA LYS A 80 12.63 1.69 -7.87
C LYS A 80 11.49 1.60 -8.89
N LEU A 81 10.32 2.13 -8.53
CA LEU A 81 9.15 2.21 -9.41
C LEU A 81 9.38 3.18 -10.58
N GLY A 82 10.28 4.17 -10.42
CA GLY A 82 10.56 5.19 -11.43
C GLY A 82 9.39 6.14 -11.65
N VAL A 83 8.71 6.51 -10.56
CA VAL A 83 7.54 7.39 -10.57
C VAL A 83 7.71 8.53 -9.55
N ASP A 84 7.11 9.67 -9.84
CA ASP A 84 7.07 10.83 -8.92
C ASP A 84 5.90 10.72 -7.93
N GLN A 85 4.85 9.99 -8.27
CA GLN A 85 3.65 9.82 -7.46
C GLN A 85 3.24 8.36 -7.35
N ILE A 86 2.85 7.95 -6.14
CA ILE A 86 2.25 6.66 -5.81
C ILE A 86 0.83 6.94 -5.36
N ASP A 87 -0.18 6.27 -5.95
CA ASP A 87 -1.60 6.59 -5.71
C ASP A 87 -2.08 6.17 -4.33
N LEU A 88 -1.55 5.06 -3.79
CA LEU A 88 -1.87 4.58 -2.45
C LEU A 88 -0.62 4.02 -1.78
N LEU A 89 -0.30 4.55 -0.61
CA LEU A 89 0.82 4.09 0.22
C LEU A 89 0.31 3.48 1.52
N LEU A 90 0.68 2.22 1.75
CA LEU A 90 0.26 1.48 2.94
C LEU A 90 1.42 1.21 3.90
N LEU A 91 1.11 1.10 5.18
CA LEU A 91 1.93 0.31 6.11
C LEU A 91 1.60 -1.16 5.91
N HIS A 92 2.62 -2.01 5.69
CA HIS A 92 2.43 -3.41 5.27
C HIS A 92 1.75 -4.27 6.34
N GLN A 93 2.03 -4.00 7.61
CA GLN A 93 1.40 -4.64 8.77
C GLN A 93 1.67 -3.84 10.04
N ALA A 94 0.92 -4.09 11.10
CA ALA A 94 1.29 -3.58 12.41
C ALA A 94 2.60 -4.24 12.91
N LEU A 95 3.36 -3.53 13.73
CA LEU A 95 4.52 -4.07 14.45
C LEU A 95 4.21 -4.11 15.95
N PRO A 96 3.56 -5.19 16.46
CA PRO A 96 3.02 -5.23 17.82
C PRO A 96 4.07 -4.99 18.91
N SER A 97 5.25 -5.60 18.75
CA SER A 97 6.35 -5.50 19.71
C SER A 97 6.98 -4.10 19.82
N GLN A 98 6.75 -3.24 18.84
CA GLN A 98 7.26 -1.87 18.74
C GLN A 98 6.20 -0.96 18.11
N PHE A 99 4.97 -0.99 18.64
CA PHE A 99 3.82 -0.30 18.02
C PHE A 99 4.04 1.21 17.90
N GLU A 100 4.83 1.83 18.78
CA GLU A 100 5.21 3.24 18.63
C GLU A 100 5.94 3.52 17.30
N LYS A 101 6.76 2.60 16.78
CA LYS A 101 7.35 2.74 15.46
C LYS A 101 6.30 2.69 14.35
N THR A 102 5.25 1.90 14.51
CA THR A 102 4.11 1.89 13.57
C THR A 102 3.41 3.24 13.54
N LEU A 103 3.18 3.86 14.71
CA LEU A 103 2.58 5.19 14.83
C LEU A 103 3.46 6.26 14.18
N GLN A 104 4.76 6.23 14.43
CA GLN A 104 5.72 7.15 13.78
C GLN A 104 5.75 6.96 12.26
N ALA A 105 5.70 5.72 11.77
CA ALA A 105 5.61 5.41 10.35
C ALA A 105 4.31 5.97 9.74
N TYR A 106 3.18 5.84 10.44
CA TYR A 106 1.93 6.39 9.95
C TYR A 106 1.95 7.92 9.88
N ARG A 107 2.56 8.60 10.87
CA ARG A 107 2.80 10.05 10.82
C ARG A 107 3.61 10.49 9.60
N ALA A 108 4.59 9.69 9.19
CA ALA A 108 5.31 9.96 7.96
C ALA A 108 4.42 9.85 6.71
N LEU A 109 3.50 8.87 6.69
CA LEU A 109 2.49 8.78 5.62
C LEU A 109 1.58 10.02 5.61
N GLU A 110 1.13 10.49 6.77
CA GLU A 110 0.33 11.72 6.89
C GLU A 110 1.06 12.95 6.35
N THR A 111 2.37 13.03 6.58
CA THR A 111 3.22 14.11 6.04
C THR A 111 3.31 14.04 4.50
N LEU A 112 3.48 12.83 3.94
CA LEU A 112 3.52 12.63 2.49
C LEU A 112 2.16 12.97 1.84
N LEU A 113 1.06 12.65 2.50
CA LEU A 113 -0.29 13.01 2.09
C LEU A 113 -0.48 14.54 2.10
N ALA A 114 -0.14 15.19 3.21
CA ALA A 114 -0.26 16.65 3.36
C ALA A 114 0.62 17.41 2.36
N GLY A 115 1.77 16.87 2.00
CA GLY A 115 2.67 17.39 0.97
C GLY A 115 2.20 17.12 -0.47
N GLY A 116 1.08 16.42 -0.67
CA GLY A 116 0.53 16.10 -1.99
C GLY A 116 1.33 15.06 -2.79
N THR A 117 2.33 14.43 -2.16
CA THR A 117 3.20 13.44 -2.81
C THR A 117 2.47 12.10 -2.99
N VAL A 118 1.56 11.77 -2.06
CA VAL A 118 0.74 10.56 -2.06
C VAL A 118 -0.71 10.97 -1.87
N PRO A 119 -1.62 10.72 -2.84
CA PRO A 119 -3.03 11.12 -2.75
C PRO A 119 -3.84 10.35 -1.71
N ALA A 120 -3.44 9.12 -1.37
CA ALA A 120 -4.12 8.29 -0.38
C ALA A 120 -3.14 7.48 0.46
N ILE A 121 -3.46 7.33 1.74
CA ILE A 121 -2.68 6.52 2.69
C ILE A 121 -3.57 5.51 3.39
N GLY A 122 -2.99 4.40 3.82
CA GLY A 122 -3.73 3.35 4.51
C GLY A 122 -2.81 2.37 5.22
N VAL A 123 -3.41 1.24 5.57
CA VAL A 123 -2.72 0.16 6.30
C VAL A 123 -3.05 -1.19 5.68
N SER A 124 -2.26 -2.19 6.00
CA SER A 124 -2.50 -3.58 5.61
C SER A 124 -2.34 -4.50 6.82
N SER A 125 -3.15 -5.53 6.91
CA SER A 125 -3.12 -6.56 7.97
C SER A 125 -3.28 -5.98 9.39
N PHE A 126 -4.04 -4.88 9.55
CA PHE A 126 -4.36 -4.33 10.86
C PHE A 126 -5.64 -4.98 11.39
N MET A 127 -5.52 -5.66 12.53
CA MET A 127 -6.64 -6.15 13.31
C MET A 127 -7.30 -5.01 14.11
N VAL A 128 -8.47 -5.25 14.69
CA VAL A 128 -9.25 -4.22 15.40
C VAL A 128 -8.43 -3.50 16.46
N GLU A 129 -7.63 -4.23 17.24
CA GLU A 129 -6.80 -3.66 18.32
C GLU A 129 -5.77 -2.66 17.79
N TYR A 130 -5.12 -2.97 16.66
CA TYR A 130 -4.12 -2.07 16.04
C TYR A 130 -4.76 -0.90 15.31
N LEU A 131 -5.93 -1.11 14.68
CA LEU A 131 -6.72 -0.01 14.13
C LEU A 131 -7.17 0.96 15.24
N THR A 132 -7.64 0.43 16.35
CA THR A 132 -8.04 1.26 17.50
C THR A 132 -6.87 2.11 17.99
N GLY A 133 -5.74 1.48 18.32
CA GLY A 133 -4.55 2.20 18.78
C GLY A 133 -3.98 3.20 17.78
N LEU A 134 -4.11 2.92 16.48
CA LEU A 134 -3.74 3.86 15.44
C LEU A 134 -4.68 5.07 15.41
N LEU A 135 -5.99 4.83 15.41
CA LEU A 135 -7.01 5.87 15.29
C LEU A 135 -7.04 6.83 16.50
N GLU A 136 -6.62 6.38 17.66
CA GLU A 136 -6.46 7.24 18.85
C GLU A 136 -5.33 8.29 18.69
N ARG A 137 -4.40 8.08 17.77
CA ARG A 137 -3.18 8.89 17.62
C ARG A 137 -3.02 9.50 16.21
N ALA A 138 -3.70 8.97 15.23
CA ALA A 138 -3.67 9.46 13.85
C ALA A 138 -4.51 10.73 13.68
N THR A 139 -4.07 11.64 12.83
CA THR A 139 -4.84 12.83 12.43
C THR A 139 -5.65 12.58 11.17
N VAL A 140 -5.27 11.58 10.39
CA VAL A 140 -5.95 11.16 9.16
C VAL A 140 -6.38 9.71 9.29
N VAL A 141 -7.67 9.44 9.07
CA VAL A 141 -8.20 8.07 9.03
C VAL A 141 -7.62 7.34 7.81
N PRO A 142 -7.12 6.09 7.95
CA PRO A 142 -6.68 5.31 6.80
C PRO A 142 -7.80 5.17 5.75
N ALA A 143 -7.50 5.47 4.48
CA ALA A 143 -8.47 5.26 3.41
C ALA A 143 -8.80 3.77 3.21
N VAL A 144 -7.82 2.91 3.45
CA VAL A 144 -7.88 1.46 3.19
C VAL A 144 -7.27 0.69 4.35
N ASN A 145 -7.86 -0.46 4.67
CA ASN A 145 -7.18 -1.56 5.36
C ASN A 145 -7.20 -2.78 4.43
N GLN A 146 -6.04 -3.11 3.85
CA GLN A 146 -5.88 -4.28 3.00
C GLN A 146 -5.68 -5.52 3.87
N ILE A 147 -6.60 -6.47 3.83
CA ILE A 147 -6.56 -7.69 4.64
C ILE A 147 -6.87 -8.94 3.79
N GLU A 148 -6.39 -10.08 4.22
CA GLU A 148 -6.82 -11.34 3.61
C GLU A 148 -8.32 -11.54 3.86
N VAL A 149 -9.12 -11.56 2.80
CA VAL A 149 -10.56 -11.81 2.84
C VAL A 149 -10.96 -12.73 1.69
N HIS A 150 -11.59 -13.85 2.02
CA HIS A 150 -12.14 -14.80 1.05
C HIS A 150 -13.26 -15.61 1.71
N PRO A 151 -14.04 -16.44 0.98
CA PRO A 151 -15.21 -17.15 1.54
C PRO A 151 -14.93 -18.00 2.79
N TYR A 152 -13.72 -18.54 2.92
CA TYR A 152 -13.29 -19.32 4.10
C TYR A 152 -12.68 -18.49 5.21
N PHE A 153 -12.38 -17.21 4.97
CA PHE A 153 -11.80 -16.28 5.95
C PHE A 153 -12.38 -14.88 5.77
N SER A 154 -13.62 -14.70 6.20
CA SER A 154 -14.42 -13.51 5.91
C SER A 154 -14.17 -12.30 6.82
N GLN A 155 -13.45 -12.46 7.92
CA GLN A 155 -13.04 -11.43 8.89
C GLN A 155 -14.16 -10.41 9.24
N PRO A 156 -15.35 -10.83 9.71
CA PRO A 156 -16.50 -9.94 9.87
C PRO A 156 -16.25 -8.82 10.88
N LYS A 157 -15.51 -9.09 11.97
CA LYS A 157 -15.22 -8.11 13.02
C LYS A 157 -14.34 -6.97 12.51
N VAL A 158 -13.27 -7.26 11.79
CA VAL A 158 -12.36 -6.25 11.24
C VAL A 158 -13.07 -5.43 10.18
N ARG A 159 -13.85 -6.08 9.31
CA ARG A 159 -14.62 -5.42 8.25
C ARG A 159 -15.69 -4.48 8.80
N ALA A 160 -16.45 -4.92 9.80
CA ALA A 160 -17.46 -4.09 10.45
C ALA A 160 -16.81 -2.87 11.12
N PHE A 161 -15.75 -3.09 11.91
CA PHE A 161 -15.00 -2.01 12.55
C PHE A 161 -14.45 -0.97 11.55
N ALA A 162 -13.91 -1.44 10.43
CA ALA A 162 -13.40 -0.58 9.36
C ALA A 162 -14.54 0.23 8.70
N ALA A 163 -15.65 -0.43 8.35
CA ALA A 163 -16.79 0.19 7.68
C ALA A 163 -17.42 1.30 8.53
N GLU A 164 -17.59 1.09 9.85
CA GLU A 164 -18.11 2.11 10.79
C GLU A 164 -17.26 3.39 10.84
N ARG A 165 -15.99 3.32 10.41
CA ARG A 165 -15.02 4.42 10.44
C ARG A 165 -14.66 4.96 9.07
N GLY A 166 -15.37 4.52 8.03
CA GLY A 166 -15.13 4.95 6.66
C GLY A 166 -13.85 4.37 6.03
N ILE A 167 -13.28 3.32 6.64
CA ILE A 167 -12.09 2.63 6.13
C ILE A 167 -12.53 1.55 5.12
N LEU A 168 -12.08 1.65 3.88
CA LEU A 168 -12.37 0.65 2.86
C LEU A 168 -11.61 -0.65 3.16
N THR A 169 -12.31 -1.79 3.09
CA THR A 169 -11.65 -3.10 3.11
C THR A 169 -11.22 -3.47 1.69
N GLN A 170 -9.94 -3.68 1.49
CA GLN A 170 -9.35 -4.24 0.26
C GLN A 170 -8.94 -5.70 0.52
N ALA A 171 -9.25 -6.62 -0.42
CA ALA A 171 -8.97 -8.06 -0.30
C ALA A 171 -7.70 -8.44 -1.07
#